data_62ac35a9575ddce6f1901c80529daf16
#
_entry.id   62ac35a9575ddce6f1901c80529daf16
#
_cell.length_a   1.000
_cell.length_b   1.000
_cell.length_c   1.000
_cell.angle_alpha   90.00
_cell.angle_beta   90.00
_cell.angle_gamma   90.00
#
_symmetry.space_group_name_H-M   'P 1'
#
loop_
_entity.id
_entity.type
_entity.pdbx_description
1 polymer ?
#
loop_
_entity_poly.entity_id
_entity_poly.type
_entity_poly.pdbx_seq_one_letter_code
_entity_poly.pdbx_strand_id
1 'polypeptide(L)'
;MTRWLVPLLALGLSAAAPAVTIVDGDTFVLAGQTIRLWGVDAPEGRQVCVDDRNRSYRCGDVAREQLRGLIARGPVSCEKRDRDGYGRTVARCRAGDVDLGAALVRAGWAVEQPHFSGGAYERAEAQAKAARRGIWAGRFELPEAWRAARRAEAKPPAPPPGLCVLKGNINAKGRRIFHAPGQ
;
A
#
# COMPACT_ATOMS: atom_id res chain seq x y z
N MET A 1 -39.21 26.74 -50.65
CA MET A 1 -39.03 25.43 -49.98
C MET A 1 -37.90 25.58 -48.97
N THR A 2 -38.22 25.89 -47.73
CA THR A 2 -37.23 26.25 -46.68
C THR A 2 -36.99 24.97 -45.79
N ARG A 3 -35.83 24.34 -45.96
CA ARG A 3 -35.44 23.15 -45.15
C ARG A 3 -34.91 23.65 -43.81
N TRP A 4 -35.62 23.35 -42.74
CA TRP A 4 -35.19 23.57 -41.36
C TRP A 4 -34.19 22.43 -40.98
N LEU A 5 -32.92 22.79 -40.74
CA LEU A 5 -31.92 21.91 -40.16
C LEU A 5 -32.10 21.92 -38.65
N VAL A 6 -32.53 20.80 -38.07
CA VAL A 6 -32.61 20.61 -36.63
C VAL A 6 -31.21 20.14 -36.17
N PRO A 7 -30.54 20.88 -35.27
CA PRO A 7 -29.26 20.41 -34.72
C PRO A 7 -29.51 19.23 -33.79
N LEU A 8 -28.89 18.09 -34.06
CA LEU A 8 -28.80 16.97 -33.12
C LEU A 8 -27.87 17.38 -31.95
N LEU A 9 -28.47 17.65 -30.80
CA LEU A 9 -27.72 17.81 -29.54
C LEU A 9 -27.24 16.45 -29.09
N ALA A 10 -25.94 16.12 -29.29
CA ALA A 10 -25.33 14.93 -28.76
C ALA A 10 -25.14 15.08 -27.23
N LEU A 11 -26.03 14.48 -26.45
CA LEU A 11 -25.81 14.33 -25.00
C LEU A 11 -24.59 13.39 -24.79
N GLY A 12 -23.42 13.97 -24.49
CA GLY A 12 -22.26 13.22 -24.06
C GLY A 12 -22.53 12.60 -22.68
N LEU A 13 -22.66 11.28 -22.59
CA LEU A 13 -22.62 10.57 -21.31
C LEU A 13 -21.23 10.76 -20.72
N SER A 14 -21.09 11.64 -19.74
CA SER A 14 -19.89 11.73 -18.92
C SER A 14 -19.89 10.52 -17.96
N ALA A 15 -19.11 9.49 -18.26
CA ALA A 15 -18.89 8.39 -17.33
C ALA A 15 -18.15 8.95 -16.10
N ALA A 16 -18.80 8.89 -14.93
CA ALA A 16 -18.14 9.26 -13.67
C ALA A 16 -16.92 8.37 -13.45
N ALA A 17 -15.77 8.97 -13.11
CA ALA A 17 -14.58 8.22 -12.77
C ALA A 17 -14.87 7.31 -11.56
N PRO A 18 -14.35 6.07 -11.54
CA PRO A 18 -14.58 5.16 -10.44
C PRO A 18 -14.07 5.76 -9.12
N ALA A 19 -14.87 5.63 -8.06
CA ALA A 19 -14.50 6.13 -6.74
C ALA A 19 -13.24 5.42 -6.22
N VAL A 20 -12.27 6.21 -5.72
CA VAL A 20 -11.04 5.72 -5.11
C VAL A 20 -11.07 6.01 -3.61
N THR A 21 -10.84 4.99 -2.79
CA THR A 21 -10.70 5.12 -1.33
C THR A 21 -9.28 4.74 -0.91
N ILE A 22 -8.56 5.67 -0.29
CA ILE A 22 -7.19 5.40 0.18
C ILE A 22 -7.25 4.67 1.51
N VAL A 23 -6.59 3.52 1.58
CA VAL A 23 -6.49 2.69 2.79
C VAL A 23 -5.20 3.03 3.54
N ASP A 24 -4.06 2.95 2.84
CA ASP A 24 -2.72 3.19 3.39
C ASP A 24 -1.81 3.87 2.37
N GLY A 25 -0.55 4.13 2.70
CA GLY A 25 0.41 4.82 1.83
C GLY A 25 0.74 4.07 0.52
N ASP A 26 0.45 2.77 0.44
CA ASP A 26 0.64 1.93 -0.75
C ASP A 26 -0.59 1.11 -1.13
N THR A 27 -1.72 1.34 -0.48
CA THR A 27 -2.94 0.53 -0.67
C THR A 27 -4.17 1.42 -0.81
N PHE A 28 -5.00 1.14 -1.80
CA PHE A 28 -6.27 1.83 -2.04
C PHE A 28 -7.32 0.88 -2.62
N VAL A 29 -8.58 1.30 -2.57
CA VAL A 29 -9.71 0.60 -3.21
C VAL A 29 -10.06 1.33 -4.49
N LEU A 30 -10.12 0.63 -5.61
CA LEU A 30 -10.54 1.11 -6.91
C LEU A 30 -11.67 0.22 -7.43
N ALA A 31 -12.83 0.80 -7.70
CA ALA A 31 -14.02 0.06 -8.17
C ALA A 31 -14.34 -1.18 -7.30
N GLY A 32 -14.24 -1.06 -5.98
CA GLY A 32 -14.49 -2.14 -5.01
C GLY A 32 -13.36 -3.17 -4.87
N GLN A 33 -12.29 -3.05 -5.63
CA GLN A 33 -11.10 -3.92 -5.54
C GLN A 33 -10.01 -3.28 -4.68
N THR A 34 -9.49 -4.02 -3.69
CA THR A 34 -8.32 -3.58 -2.93
C THR A 34 -7.06 -3.80 -3.76
N ILE A 35 -6.35 -2.71 -4.03
CA ILE A 35 -5.12 -2.66 -4.80
C ILE A 35 -3.96 -2.33 -3.87
N ARG A 36 -2.91 -3.17 -3.88
CA ARG A 36 -1.61 -2.87 -3.30
C ARG A 36 -0.64 -2.49 -4.42
N LEU A 37 0.06 -1.39 -4.28
CA LEU A 37 1.06 -0.98 -5.24
C LEU A 37 2.20 -1.99 -5.30
N TRP A 38 2.53 -2.42 -6.52
CA TRP A 38 3.58 -3.39 -6.78
C TRP A 38 4.97 -2.84 -6.48
N GLY A 39 5.80 -3.65 -5.82
CA GLY A 39 7.23 -3.41 -5.66
C GLY A 39 7.61 -2.27 -4.72
N VAL A 40 6.66 -1.73 -3.94
CA VAL A 40 6.90 -0.66 -2.96
C VAL A 40 6.27 -0.99 -1.62
N ASP A 41 6.78 -0.36 -0.55
CA ASP A 41 6.30 -0.51 0.81
C ASP A 41 6.31 0.87 1.51
N ALA A 42 5.15 1.38 1.84
CA ALA A 42 5.00 2.66 2.52
C ALA A 42 4.94 2.48 4.04
N PRO A 43 5.29 3.51 4.82
CA PRO A 43 5.05 3.51 6.26
C PRO A 43 3.59 3.20 6.59
N GLU A 44 3.39 2.33 7.58
CA GLU A 44 2.06 1.92 8.07
C GLU A 44 1.29 3.08 8.69
N GLY A 45 -0.02 3.10 8.60
CA GLY A 45 -0.86 4.21 9.05
C GLY A 45 -0.64 4.65 10.50
N ARG A 46 -0.19 3.74 11.39
CA ARG A 46 0.17 4.06 12.79
C ARG A 46 1.66 4.27 13.00
N GLN A 47 2.48 4.14 11.97
CA GLN A 47 3.92 4.25 12.09
C GLN A 47 4.33 5.68 12.38
N VAL A 48 5.27 5.82 13.32
CA VAL A 48 5.86 7.09 13.73
C VAL A 48 7.31 7.12 13.26
N CYS A 49 7.69 8.23 12.65
CA CYS A 49 9.05 8.55 12.23
C CYS A 49 9.54 9.80 13.00
N VAL A 50 10.83 10.08 12.90
CA VAL A 50 11.45 11.27 13.49
C VAL A 50 12.01 12.11 12.35
N ASP A 51 11.70 13.40 12.30
CA ASP A 51 12.18 14.33 11.28
C ASP A 51 13.64 14.77 11.51
N ASP A 52 14.18 15.60 10.63
CA ASP A 52 15.53 16.17 10.71
C ASP A 52 15.73 17.11 11.92
N ARG A 53 14.64 17.59 12.53
CA ARG A 53 14.61 18.41 13.73
C ARG A 53 14.37 17.59 15.01
N ASN A 54 14.48 16.26 14.92
CA ASN A 54 14.24 15.32 16.02
C ASN A 54 12.82 15.35 16.58
N ARG A 55 11.82 15.74 15.77
CA ARG A 55 10.41 15.74 16.15
C ARG A 55 9.72 14.48 15.61
N SER A 56 8.95 13.82 16.46
CA SER A 56 8.15 12.66 16.06
C SER A 56 6.92 13.10 15.26
N TYR A 57 6.58 12.34 14.19
CA TYR A 57 5.40 12.56 13.38
C TYR A 57 4.85 11.26 12.82
N ARG A 58 3.59 11.21 12.46
CA ARG A 58 2.92 10.05 11.88
C ARG A 58 3.23 9.95 10.38
N CYS A 59 4.34 9.31 10.05
CA CYS A 59 4.80 9.21 8.67
C CYS A 59 3.87 8.37 7.77
N GLY A 60 3.16 7.40 8.34
CA GLY A 60 2.15 6.63 7.60
C GLY A 60 0.98 7.50 7.15
N ASP A 61 0.50 8.43 7.99
CA ASP A 61 -0.55 9.36 7.58
C ASP A 61 -0.06 10.27 6.45
N VAL A 62 1.20 10.74 6.52
CA VAL A 62 1.78 11.57 5.44
C VAL A 62 1.90 10.78 4.14
N ALA A 63 2.39 9.52 4.19
CA ALA A 63 2.49 8.66 3.01
C ALA A 63 1.12 8.45 2.35
N ARG A 64 0.07 8.24 3.16
CA ARG A 64 -1.31 8.12 2.69
C ARG A 64 -1.81 9.39 1.98
N GLU A 65 -1.53 10.58 2.53
CA GLU A 65 -1.87 11.85 1.90
C GLU A 65 -1.10 12.08 0.59
N GLN A 66 0.16 11.66 0.52
CA GLN A 66 0.95 11.71 -0.72
C GLN A 66 0.33 10.83 -1.80
N LEU A 67 -0.08 9.60 -1.47
CA LEU A 67 -0.78 8.74 -2.42
C LEU A 67 -2.10 9.38 -2.88
N ARG A 68 -2.88 9.98 -1.96
CA ARG A 68 -4.12 10.70 -2.30
C ARG A 68 -3.85 11.82 -3.30
N GLY A 69 -2.84 12.65 -3.04
CA GLY A 69 -2.45 13.74 -3.93
C GLY A 69 -1.96 13.26 -5.30
N LEU A 70 -1.30 12.12 -5.37
CA LEU A 70 -0.87 11.51 -6.63
C LEU A 70 -2.08 11.00 -7.45
N ILE A 71 -3.01 10.29 -6.79
CA ILE A 71 -4.21 9.74 -7.43
C ILE A 71 -5.11 10.86 -7.97
N ALA A 72 -5.17 12.00 -7.31
CA ALA A 72 -5.97 13.15 -7.77
C ALA A 72 -5.45 13.80 -9.06
N ARG A 73 -4.28 13.41 -9.56
CA ARG A 73 -3.69 14.00 -10.79
C ARG A 73 -4.34 13.55 -12.09
N GLY A 74 -5.13 12.48 -12.07
CA GLY A 74 -5.80 11.98 -13.26
C GLY A 74 -6.47 10.63 -13.08
N PRO A 75 -7.06 10.09 -14.14
CA PRO A 75 -7.70 8.78 -14.11
C PRO A 75 -6.67 7.70 -13.73
N VAL A 76 -7.09 6.81 -12.81
CA VAL A 76 -6.25 5.71 -12.33
C VAL A 76 -6.40 4.51 -13.23
N SER A 77 -5.29 3.98 -13.71
CA SER A 77 -5.19 2.71 -14.41
C SER A 77 -4.18 1.80 -13.72
N CYS A 78 -4.45 0.50 -13.63
CA CYS A 78 -3.62 -0.47 -12.94
C CYS A 78 -3.37 -1.69 -13.82
N GLU A 79 -2.12 -2.09 -13.94
CA GLU A 79 -1.68 -3.35 -14.55
C GLU A 79 -1.43 -4.36 -13.43
N LYS A 80 -2.28 -5.39 -13.36
CA LYS A 80 -2.13 -6.46 -12.37
C LYS A 80 -0.81 -7.20 -12.59
N ARG A 81 -0.07 -7.43 -11.50
CA ARG A 81 1.16 -8.22 -11.46
C ARG A 81 0.96 -9.53 -10.71
N ASP A 82 0.22 -9.48 -9.58
CA ASP A 82 0.06 -10.64 -8.70
C ASP A 82 -1.21 -10.53 -7.84
N ARG A 83 -1.40 -11.48 -6.94
CA ARG A 83 -2.35 -11.45 -5.84
C ARG A 83 -1.65 -11.90 -4.57
N ASP A 84 -1.72 -11.10 -3.52
CA ASP A 84 -1.05 -11.45 -2.25
C ASP A 84 -1.85 -12.43 -1.39
N GLY A 85 -1.21 -12.92 -0.31
CA GLY A 85 -1.82 -13.87 0.62
C GLY A 85 -3.04 -13.35 1.40
N TYR A 86 -3.32 -12.03 1.33
CA TYR A 86 -4.51 -11.40 1.91
C TYR A 86 -5.64 -11.22 0.89
N GLY A 87 -5.43 -11.66 -0.35
CA GLY A 87 -6.39 -11.54 -1.44
C GLY A 87 -6.41 -10.18 -2.14
N ARG A 88 -5.48 -9.25 -1.83
CA ARG A 88 -5.35 -7.96 -2.51
C ARG A 88 -4.75 -8.17 -3.91
N THR A 89 -5.20 -7.37 -4.86
CA THR A 89 -4.55 -7.32 -6.19
C THR A 89 -3.27 -6.49 -6.06
N VAL A 90 -2.12 -7.10 -6.35
CA VAL A 90 -0.84 -6.39 -6.46
C VAL A 90 -0.71 -5.88 -7.88
N ALA A 91 -0.56 -4.57 -8.06
CA ALA A 91 -0.59 -3.94 -9.38
C ALA A 91 0.35 -2.75 -9.50
N ARG A 92 0.90 -2.55 -10.69
CA ARG A 92 1.57 -1.32 -11.10
C ARG A 92 0.51 -0.33 -11.56
N CYS A 93 0.36 0.78 -10.86
CA CYS A 93 -0.69 1.75 -11.13
C CYS A 93 -0.16 3.11 -11.56
N ARG A 94 -0.93 3.78 -12.39
CA ARG A 94 -0.66 5.14 -12.87
C ARG A 94 -1.89 6.02 -12.62
N ALA A 95 -1.65 7.31 -12.37
CA ALA A 95 -2.67 8.34 -12.42
C ALA A 95 -2.31 9.31 -13.56
N GLY A 96 -3.05 9.27 -14.65
CA GLY A 96 -2.60 9.84 -15.91
C GLY A 96 -1.25 9.24 -16.31
N ASP A 97 -0.25 10.08 -16.54
CA ASP A 97 1.10 9.65 -16.93
C ASP A 97 2.03 9.36 -15.75
N VAL A 98 1.56 9.53 -14.52
CA VAL A 98 2.38 9.37 -13.31
C VAL A 98 2.32 7.94 -12.79
N ASP A 99 3.44 7.20 -12.76
CA ASP A 99 3.58 5.94 -12.05
C ASP A 99 3.55 6.21 -10.54
N LEU A 100 2.52 5.66 -9.85
CA LEU A 100 2.27 5.93 -8.44
C LEU A 100 3.40 5.41 -7.53
N GLY A 101 3.89 4.19 -7.79
CA GLY A 101 4.99 3.59 -7.04
C GLY A 101 6.27 4.37 -7.19
N ALA A 102 6.68 4.66 -8.44
CA ALA A 102 7.88 5.45 -8.72
C ALA A 102 7.80 6.86 -8.11
N ALA A 103 6.63 7.50 -8.12
CA ALA A 103 6.45 8.83 -7.57
C ALA A 103 6.57 8.84 -6.05
N LEU A 104 5.95 7.87 -5.35
CA LEU A 104 6.06 7.72 -3.90
C LEU A 104 7.50 7.46 -3.47
N VAL A 105 8.21 6.53 -4.13
CA VAL A 105 9.60 6.21 -3.82
C VAL A 105 10.50 7.42 -4.07
N ARG A 106 10.36 8.11 -5.21
CA ARG A 106 11.15 9.31 -5.54
C ARG A 106 10.91 10.46 -4.57
N ALA A 107 9.69 10.59 -4.04
CA ALA A 107 9.35 11.58 -3.03
C ALA A 107 9.79 11.15 -1.61
N GLY A 108 10.25 9.90 -1.44
CA GLY A 108 10.69 9.34 -0.16
C GLY A 108 9.54 8.97 0.78
N TRP A 109 8.36 8.63 0.24
CA TRP A 109 7.20 8.20 1.04
C TRP A 109 6.87 6.72 0.90
N ALA A 110 7.71 5.99 0.17
CA ALA A 110 7.75 4.53 0.16
C ALA A 110 9.19 4.08 -0.06
N VAL A 111 9.50 2.86 0.36
CA VAL A 111 10.76 2.17 0.06
C VAL A 111 10.53 1.17 -1.07
N GLU A 112 11.56 0.91 -1.87
CA GLU A 112 11.50 -0.15 -2.85
C GLU A 112 11.58 -1.51 -2.17
N GLN A 113 10.86 -2.48 -2.73
CA GLN A 113 10.99 -3.90 -2.41
C GLN A 113 11.65 -4.65 -3.59
N PRO A 114 13.00 -4.70 -3.68
CA PRO A 114 13.71 -5.22 -4.84
C PRO A 114 13.36 -6.67 -5.19
N HIS A 115 13.06 -7.49 -4.17
CA HIS A 115 12.63 -8.88 -4.35
C HIS A 115 11.38 -9.00 -5.24
N PHE A 116 10.47 -8.02 -5.16
CA PHE A 116 9.23 -8.00 -5.94
C PHE A 116 9.34 -7.14 -7.20
N SER A 117 10.05 -6.00 -7.12
CA SER A 117 10.16 -5.03 -8.21
C SER A 117 11.24 -5.37 -9.24
N GLY A 118 12.21 -6.26 -8.86
CA GLY A 118 13.39 -6.51 -9.69
C GLY A 118 14.27 -5.27 -9.88
N GLY A 119 14.25 -4.30 -8.95
CA GLY A 119 15.03 -3.06 -9.04
C GLY A 119 14.37 -1.94 -9.85
N ALA A 120 13.09 -2.08 -10.19
CA ALA A 120 12.38 -1.10 -11.04
C ALA A 120 12.37 0.33 -10.48
N TYR A 121 12.52 0.49 -9.17
CA TYR A 121 12.48 1.78 -8.47
C TYR A 121 13.80 2.16 -7.79
N GLU A 122 14.85 1.35 -7.93
CA GLU A 122 16.18 1.54 -7.31
C GLU A 122 16.72 2.96 -7.52
N ARG A 123 16.70 3.44 -8.78
CA ARG A 123 17.15 4.80 -9.09
C ARG A 123 16.31 5.88 -8.40
N ALA A 124 15.02 5.68 -8.30
CA ALA A 124 14.11 6.63 -7.63
C ALA A 124 14.40 6.68 -6.12
N GLU A 125 14.65 5.53 -5.50
CA GLU A 125 15.00 5.42 -4.08
C GLU A 125 16.37 6.04 -3.81
N ALA A 126 17.38 5.75 -4.63
CA ALA A 126 18.71 6.35 -4.52
C ALA A 126 18.64 7.88 -4.58
N GLN A 127 17.82 8.44 -5.47
CA GLN A 127 17.60 9.88 -5.56
C GLN A 127 16.90 10.45 -4.32
N ALA A 128 15.93 9.73 -3.75
CA ALA A 128 15.24 10.15 -2.53
C ALA A 128 16.19 10.16 -1.32
N LYS A 129 17.03 9.12 -1.19
CA LYS A 129 18.07 9.00 -0.14
C LYS A 129 19.10 10.11 -0.24
N ALA A 130 19.67 10.32 -1.41
CA ALA A 130 20.70 11.35 -1.65
C ALA A 130 20.16 12.76 -1.35
N ALA A 131 18.93 13.04 -1.72
CA ALA A 131 18.26 14.32 -1.49
C ALA A 131 17.56 14.42 -0.11
N ARG A 132 17.66 13.39 0.74
CA ARG A 132 17.03 13.31 2.05
C ARG A 132 15.54 13.66 2.04
N ARG A 133 14.81 13.09 1.08
CA ARG A 133 13.38 13.37 0.89
C ARG A 133 12.50 12.48 1.79
N GLY A 134 11.39 13.02 2.23
CA GLY A 134 10.37 12.28 2.97
C GLY A 134 10.95 11.63 4.22
N ILE A 135 10.75 10.31 4.38
CA ILE A 135 11.26 9.54 5.53
C ILE A 135 12.80 9.51 5.60
N TRP A 136 13.49 9.72 4.46
CA TRP A 136 14.96 9.74 4.40
C TRP A 136 15.58 11.03 5.00
N ALA A 137 14.78 12.03 5.31
CA ALA A 137 15.25 13.25 5.97
C ALA A 137 15.64 13.03 7.44
N GLY A 138 15.05 12.02 8.08
CA GLY A 138 15.24 11.76 9.50
C GLY A 138 15.51 10.29 9.81
N ARG A 139 14.87 9.77 10.87
CA ARG A 139 14.99 8.37 11.29
C ARG A 139 13.63 7.69 11.20
N PHE A 140 13.62 6.49 10.67
CA PHE A 140 12.43 5.64 10.60
C PHE A 140 12.83 4.16 10.66
N GLU A 141 11.89 3.33 11.03
CA GLU A 141 11.99 1.88 10.89
C GLU A 141 11.44 1.48 9.52
N LEU A 142 12.05 0.52 8.84
CA LEU A 142 11.49 0.00 7.60
C LEU A 142 10.08 -0.55 7.85
N PRO A 143 9.09 -0.30 6.97
CA PRO A 143 7.71 -0.72 7.20
C PRO A 143 7.56 -2.22 7.48
N GLU A 144 8.32 -3.05 6.79
CA GLU A 144 8.36 -4.49 7.03
C GLU A 144 8.88 -4.84 8.44
N ALA A 145 9.97 -4.20 8.89
CA ALA A 145 10.53 -4.39 10.23
C ALA A 145 9.53 -3.94 11.30
N TRP A 146 8.88 -2.79 11.10
CA TRP A 146 7.83 -2.28 11.98
C TRP A 146 6.67 -3.28 12.13
N ARG A 147 6.18 -3.85 11.02
CA ARG A 147 5.15 -4.91 11.06
C ARG A 147 5.63 -6.16 11.79
N ALA A 148 6.89 -6.56 11.59
CA ALA A 148 7.47 -7.72 12.27
C ALA A 148 7.55 -7.52 13.78
N ALA A 149 8.00 -6.35 14.24
CA ALA A 149 8.05 -5.98 15.65
C ALA A 149 6.65 -6.02 16.30
N ARG A 150 5.64 -5.43 15.64
CA ARG A 150 4.25 -5.44 16.15
C ARG A 150 3.64 -6.85 16.21
N ARG A 151 3.96 -7.71 15.25
CA ARG A 151 3.54 -9.12 15.31
C ARG A 151 4.20 -9.88 16.46
N ALA A 152 5.48 -9.58 16.72
CA ALA A 152 6.20 -10.18 17.85
C ALA A 152 5.62 -9.73 19.20
N GLU A 153 5.32 -8.43 19.36
CA GLU A 153 4.67 -7.87 20.55
C GLU A 153 3.27 -8.44 20.78
N ALA A 154 2.50 -8.66 19.72
CA ALA A 154 1.15 -9.21 19.78
C ALA A 154 1.11 -10.73 20.04
N LYS A 155 2.25 -11.43 19.95
CA LYS A 155 2.33 -12.86 20.20
C LYS A 155 2.28 -13.11 21.72
N PRO A 156 1.32 -13.93 22.21
CA PRO A 156 1.30 -14.29 23.62
C PRO A 156 2.63 -14.87 24.07
N PRO A 157 3.05 -14.63 25.32
CA PRO A 157 4.25 -15.27 25.87
C PRO A 157 4.14 -16.80 25.73
N ALA A 158 5.28 -17.43 25.47
CA ALA A 158 5.31 -18.88 25.42
C ALA A 158 4.84 -19.45 26.78
N PRO A 159 3.98 -20.47 26.80
CA PRO A 159 3.58 -21.10 28.04
C PRO A 159 4.80 -21.65 28.78
N PRO A 160 4.78 -21.64 30.13
CA PRO A 160 5.87 -22.20 30.93
C PRO A 160 6.17 -23.65 30.54
N PRO A 161 7.44 -24.07 30.62
CA PRO A 161 7.81 -25.44 30.34
C PRO A 161 7.00 -26.42 31.22
N GLY A 162 6.45 -27.48 30.62
CA GLY A 162 5.66 -28.50 31.30
C GLY A 162 4.14 -28.34 31.27
N LEU A 163 3.61 -27.23 30.78
CA LEU A 163 2.19 -27.14 30.50
C LEU A 163 1.88 -27.69 29.10
N CYS A 164 0.97 -28.69 29.06
CA CYS A 164 0.44 -29.24 27.81
C CYS A 164 -0.43 -28.17 27.11
N VAL A 165 0.12 -27.51 26.08
CA VAL A 165 -0.61 -26.49 25.32
C VAL A 165 -1.17 -27.13 24.07
N LEU A 166 -2.45 -27.45 24.09
CA LEU A 166 -3.20 -27.81 22.90
C LEU A 166 -3.44 -26.57 22.06
N LYS A 167 -2.83 -26.48 20.88
CA LYS A 167 -3.16 -25.46 19.89
C LYS A 167 -4.37 -25.92 19.09
N GLY A 168 -5.50 -25.23 19.27
CA GLY A 168 -6.69 -25.45 18.46
C GLY A 168 -6.73 -24.50 17.28
N ASN A 169 -7.09 -25.01 16.11
CA ASN A 169 -7.38 -24.23 14.92
C ASN A 169 -8.74 -24.66 14.36
N ILE A 170 -9.44 -23.75 13.69
CA ILE A 170 -10.68 -24.06 12.95
C ILE A 170 -10.34 -23.95 11.46
N ASN A 171 -10.48 -25.05 10.72
CA ASN A 171 -10.23 -25.01 9.28
C ASN A 171 -11.37 -24.32 8.53
N ALA A 172 -11.18 -24.06 7.24
CA ALA A 172 -12.16 -23.40 6.37
C ALA A 172 -13.53 -24.13 6.27
N LYS A 173 -13.61 -25.39 6.75
CA LYS A 173 -14.85 -26.20 6.83
C LYS A 173 -15.47 -26.20 8.25
N GLY A 174 -15.00 -25.34 9.15
CA GLY A 174 -15.52 -25.23 10.53
C GLY A 174 -15.08 -26.35 11.48
N ARG A 175 -14.19 -27.27 11.05
CA ARG A 175 -13.71 -28.36 11.92
C ARG A 175 -12.59 -27.86 12.85
N ARG A 176 -12.71 -28.19 14.13
CA ARG A 176 -11.68 -27.93 15.14
C ARG A 176 -10.55 -28.94 14.99
N ILE A 177 -9.35 -28.44 14.80
CA ILE A 177 -8.12 -29.24 14.71
C ILE A 177 -7.28 -28.90 15.92
N PHE A 178 -6.83 -29.91 16.66
CA PHE A 178 -5.95 -29.75 17.82
C PHE A 178 -4.60 -30.35 17.49
N HIS A 179 -3.54 -29.62 17.81
CA HIS A 179 -2.17 -30.09 17.66
C HIS A 179 -1.56 -30.27 19.04
N ALA A 180 -1.06 -31.49 19.33
CA ALA A 180 -0.25 -31.75 20.52
C ALA A 180 1.16 -31.16 20.34
N PRO A 181 1.84 -30.80 21.45
CA PRO A 181 3.23 -30.40 21.39
C PRO A 181 4.10 -31.50 20.77
N GLY A 182 4.91 -31.19 19.76
CA GLY A 182 5.84 -32.13 19.11
C GLY A 182 5.31 -32.86 17.87
N GLN A 183 4.14 -32.54 17.38
CA GLN A 183 3.63 -32.98 16.05
C GLN A 183 3.59 -31.85 15.05
#